data_457920a194321e582e81281e2f828b31
#
_entry.id   457920a194321e582e81281e2f828b31
#
_cell.length_a   1.000
_cell.length_b   1.000
_cell.length_c   1.000
_cell.angle_alpha   90.00
_cell.angle_beta   90.00
_cell.angle_gamma   90.00
#
_symmetry.space_group_name_H-M   'P 1'
#
loop_
_entity.id
_entity.type
_entity.pdbx_description
1 polymer ?
#
loop_
_entity_poly.entity_id
_entity_poly.type
_entity_poly.pdbx_seq_one_letter_code
_entity_poly.pdbx_strand_id
1 'polypeptide(L)'
;MTHETFEPQSVCSPVTSSAIFIVATLNPGIEAVETVRAWCGDIAALTRSVGKRVPAGNLSCVCGFGSSAWDTLFGAPRPASLHPFREFGVDGRRAVATPGDILLHIRADQMDLCFELATQLVSAL
;
A
#
# COMPACT_ATOMS: atom_id res chain seq x y z
N MET A 1 -30.08 -6.43 -7.81
CA MET A 1 -28.75 -5.78 -7.61
C MET A 1 -28.02 -6.51 -6.51
N THR A 2 -26.98 -7.24 -6.87
CA THR A 2 -26.05 -7.78 -5.88
C THR A 2 -25.19 -6.60 -5.39
N HIS A 3 -25.35 -6.22 -4.13
CA HIS A 3 -24.39 -5.35 -3.47
C HIS A 3 -23.10 -6.15 -3.33
N GLU A 4 -22.11 -5.88 -4.16
CA GLU A 4 -20.76 -6.35 -3.89
C GLU A 4 -20.31 -5.69 -2.60
N THR A 5 -20.29 -6.45 -1.53
CA THR A 5 -19.71 -6.02 -0.26
C THR A 5 -18.20 -6.17 -0.38
N PHE A 6 -17.51 -5.05 -0.57
CA PHE A 6 -16.04 -5.04 -0.54
C PHE A 6 -15.57 -5.14 0.91
N GLU A 7 -14.67 -6.09 1.15
CA GLU A 7 -14.03 -6.20 2.45
C GLU A 7 -12.96 -5.10 2.58
N PRO A 8 -12.98 -4.28 3.64
CA PRO A 8 -11.98 -3.24 3.82
C PRO A 8 -10.61 -3.84 4.16
N GLN A 9 -9.54 -3.09 3.88
CA GLN A 9 -8.18 -3.46 4.26
C GLN A 9 -8.04 -3.56 5.79
N SER A 10 -7.25 -4.53 6.26
CA SER A 10 -7.00 -4.78 7.68
C SER A 10 -6.00 -3.78 8.29
N VAL A 11 -6.31 -2.49 8.21
CA VAL A 11 -5.41 -1.42 8.68
C VAL A 11 -5.16 -1.52 10.18
N CYS A 12 -6.20 -1.81 10.95
CA CYS A 12 -6.16 -1.85 12.42
C CYS A 12 -5.95 -3.27 12.99
N SER A 13 -5.46 -4.21 12.20
CA SER A 13 -5.15 -5.55 12.73
C SER A 13 -4.00 -5.49 13.75
N PRO A 14 -3.90 -6.49 14.66
CA PRO A 14 -2.83 -6.51 15.65
C PRO A 14 -1.44 -6.38 15.04
N VAL A 15 -0.52 -5.78 15.79
CA VAL A 15 0.87 -5.65 15.37
C VAL A 15 1.55 -7.02 15.29
N THR A 16 2.49 -7.13 14.37
CA THR A 16 3.32 -8.32 14.19
C THR A 16 4.78 -8.00 14.47
N SER A 17 5.62 -9.03 14.63
CA SER A 17 7.03 -8.84 14.95
C SER A 17 7.88 -8.38 13.77
N SER A 18 7.39 -8.54 12.54
CA SER A 18 8.13 -8.21 11.31
C SER A 18 7.30 -7.32 10.40
N ALA A 19 7.95 -6.39 9.71
CA ALA A 19 7.31 -5.52 8.73
C ALA A 19 8.30 -5.07 7.66
N ILE A 20 7.78 -4.84 6.46
CA ILE A 20 8.48 -4.17 5.37
C ILE A 20 7.58 -3.05 4.85
N PHE A 21 8.14 -1.86 4.71
CA PHE A 21 7.48 -0.72 4.08
C PHE A 21 8.09 -0.49 2.70
N ILE A 22 7.25 -0.35 1.69
CA ILE A 22 7.67 -0.02 0.33
C ILE A 22 6.95 1.26 -0.08
N VAL A 23 7.72 2.25 -0.53
CA VAL A 23 7.20 3.48 -1.12
C VAL A 23 7.53 3.46 -2.60
N ALA A 24 6.53 3.67 -3.44
CA ALA A 24 6.69 3.77 -4.88
C ALA A 24 6.19 5.12 -5.40
N THR A 25 6.83 5.62 -6.44
CA THR A 25 6.39 6.81 -7.18
C THR A 25 5.91 6.40 -8.56
N LEU A 26 4.87 7.07 -9.06
CA LEU A 26 4.33 6.82 -10.38
C LEU A 26 5.24 7.43 -11.46
N ASN A 27 5.54 6.63 -12.47
CA ASN A 27 6.11 7.16 -13.71
C ASN A 27 5.03 7.95 -14.45
N PRO A 28 5.41 8.98 -15.23
CA PRO A 28 4.44 9.73 -16.03
C PRO A 28 3.86 8.88 -17.16
N GLY A 29 2.63 9.22 -17.56
CA GLY A 29 1.96 8.62 -18.70
C GLY A 29 0.83 7.67 -18.34
N ILE A 30 -0.10 7.50 -19.29
CA ILE A 30 -1.30 6.68 -19.11
C ILE A 30 -0.97 5.18 -18.92
N GLU A 31 0.05 4.68 -19.58
CA GLU A 31 0.46 3.28 -19.46
C GLU A 31 0.90 2.94 -18.04
N ALA A 32 1.65 3.83 -17.39
CA ALA A 32 2.05 3.66 -15.99
C ALA A 32 0.84 3.65 -15.06
N VAL A 33 -0.13 4.52 -15.30
CA VAL A 33 -1.38 4.58 -14.51
C VAL A 33 -2.16 3.28 -14.65
N GLU A 34 -2.35 2.79 -15.85
CA GLU A 34 -3.08 1.54 -16.10
C GLU A 34 -2.38 0.32 -15.50
N THR A 35 -1.05 0.25 -15.64
CA THR A 35 -0.23 -0.82 -15.04
C THR A 35 -0.36 -0.83 -13.53
N VAL A 36 -0.26 0.32 -12.89
CA VAL A 36 -0.36 0.42 -11.42
C VAL A 36 -1.77 0.10 -10.93
N ARG A 37 -2.81 0.54 -11.64
CA ARG A 37 -4.19 0.20 -11.27
C ARG A 37 -4.44 -1.31 -11.34
N ALA A 38 -3.96 -1.98 -12.37
CA ALA A 38 -4.03 -3.43 -12.49
C ALA A 38 -3.25 -4.13 -11.36
N TRP A 39 -2.05 -3.65 -11.08
CA TRP A 39 -1.20 -4.16 -10.00
C TRP A 39 -1.87 -4.02 -8.63
N CYS A 40 -2.51 -2.90 -8.35
CA CYS A 40 -3.28 -2.71 -7.12
C CYS A 40 -4.38 -3.76 -6.97
N GLY A 41 -5.02 -4.16 -8.08
CA GLY A 41 -6.01 -5.23 -8.09
C GLY A 41 -5.45 -6.61 -7.75
N ASP A 42 -4.15 -6.83 -7.93
CA ASP A 42 -3.50 -8.12 -7.69
C ASP A 42 -2.94 -8.27 -6.26
N ILE A 43 -2.82 -7.18 -5.51
CA ILE A 43 -2.18 -7.18 -4.17
C ILE A 43 -2.86 -8.19 -3.23
N ALA A 44 -4.18 -8.20 -3.17
CA ALA A 44 -4.92 -9.08 -2.28
C ALA A 44 -4.70 -10.57 -2.63
N ALA A 45 -4.70 -10.91 -3.91
CA ALA A 45 -4.48 -12.27 -4.36
C ALA A 45 -3.05 -12.75 -4.07
N LEU A 46 -2.06 -11.92 -4.31
CA LEU A 46 -0.65 -12.22 -3.99
C LEU A 46 -0.45 -12.40 -2.49
N THR A 47 -1.06 -11.54 -1.68
CA THR A 47 -1.01 -11.65 -0.22
C THR A 47 -1.60 -12.97 0.27
N ARG A 48 -2.76 -13.36 -0.25
CA ARG A 48 -3.37 -14.66 0.08
C ARG A 48 -2.51 -15.83 -0.37
N SER A 49 -1.94 -15.75 -1.56
CA SER A 49 -1.11 -16.82 -2.13
C SER A 49 0.14 -17.09 -1.28
N VAL A 50 0.80 -16.05 -0.80
CA VAL A 50 1.95 -16.20 0.10
C VAL A 50 1.50 -16.60 1.50
N GLY A 51 0.48 -15.96 2.04
CA GLY A 51 0.01 -16.17 3.41
C GLY A 51 -0.48 -17.58 3.68
N LYS A 52 -1.11 -18.25 2.70
CA LYS A 52 -1.61 -19.62 2.89
C LYS A 52 -0.53 -20.67 3.04
N ARG A 53 0.74 -20.35 2.72
CA ARG A 53 1.88 -21.26 2.94
C ARG A 53 2.14 -21.43 4.44
N VAL A 54 1.91 -20.39 5.23
CA VAL A 54 2.05 -20.39 6.69
C VAL A 54 0.85 -19.65 7.29
N PRO A 55 -0.33 -20.28 7.41
CA PRO A 55 -1.55 -19.60 7.86
C PRO A 55 -1.42 -18.93 9.23
N ALA A 56 -0.62 -19.48 10.14
CA ALA A 56 -0.38 -18.91 11.45
C ALA A 56 0.57 -17.71 11.45
N GLY A 57 1.15 -17.35 10.31
CA GLY A 57 2.12 -16.26 10.19
C GLY A 57 1.51 -14.86 10.18
N ASN A 58 0.19 -14.73 10.10
CA ASN A 58 -0.55 -13.47 10.13
C ASN A 58 -0.07 -12.44 9.09
N LEU A 59 0.23 -12.90 7.88
CA LEU A 59 0.66 -12.04 6.79
C LEU A 59 -0.47 -11.11 6.37
N SER A 60 -0.18 -9.81 6.30
CA SER A 60 -1.08 -8.81 5.77
C SER A 60 -0.32 -7.76 4.97
N CYS A 61 -1.01 -7.13 4.03
CA CYS A 61 -0.49 -6.01 3.26
C CYS A 61 -1.56 -4.93 3.17
N VAL A 62 -1.22 -3.74 3.59
CA VAL A 62 -2.07 -2.55 3.45
C VAL A 62 -1.46 -1.64 2.39
N CYS A 63 -2.27 -1.19 1.46
CA CYS A 63 -1.88 -0.26 0.41
C CYS A 63 -2.46 1.11 0.68
N GLY A 64 -1.61 2.12 0.77
CA GLY A 64 -1.99 3.52 0.93
C GLY A 64 -1.66 4.33 -0.32
N PHE A 65 -2.42 5.39 -0.54
CA PHE A 65 -2.26 6.28 -1.69
C PHE A 65 -2.04 7.71 -1.22
N GLY A 66 -1.06 8.39 -1.81
CA GLY A 66 -0.84 9.80 -1.61
C GLY A 66 -1.94 10.66 -2.26
N SER A 67 -2.07 11.91 -1.83
CA SER A 67 -3.11 12.81 -2.31
C SER A 67 -3.07 13.01 -3.82
N SER A 68 -1.89 13.30 -4.36
CA SER A 68 -1.72 13.50 -5.82
C SER A 68 -1.90 12.20 -6.60
N ALA A 69 -1.43 11.08 -6.05
CA ALA A 69 -1.60 9.77 -6.67
C ALA A 69 -3.08 9.38 -6.74
N TRP A 70 -3.86 9.71 -5.75
CA TRP A 70 -5.30 9.46 -5.78
C TRP A 70 -5.96 10.13 -6.98
N ASP A 71 -5.66 11.39 -7.21
CA ASP A 71 -6.22 12.15 -8.33
C ASP A 71 -5.83 11.53 -9.69
N THR A 72 -4.58 11.09 -9.81
CA THR A 72 -4.06 10.47 -11.03
C THR A 72 -4.64 9.08 -11.29
N LEU A 73 -4.77 8.27 -10.25
CA LEU A 73 -5.22 6.88 -10.37
C LEU A 73 -6.73 6.72 -10.40
N PHE A 74 -7.45 7.49 -9.61
CA PHE A 74 -8.87 7.26 -9.36
C PHE A 74 -9.79 8.46 -9.65
N GLY A 75 -9.30 9.69 -9.49
CA GLY A 75 -10.09 10.88 -9.65
C GLY A 75 -11.16 11.05 -8.54
N ALA A 76 -12.32 11.56 -8.91
CA ALA A 76 -13.43 11.73 -7.97
C ALA A 76 -14.30 10.45 -7.87
N PRO A 77 -14.92 10.16 -6.71
CA PRO A 77 -14.79 10.89 -5.45
C PRO A 77 -13.46 10.64 -4.74
N ARG A 78 -13.05 11.59 -3.91
CA ARG A 78 -11.84 11.46 -3.11
C ARG A 78 -12.14 11.58 -1.61
N PRO A 79 -11.32 10.97 -0.73
CA PRO A 79 -11.48 11.13 0.71
C PRO A 79 -11.37 12.60 1.12
N ALA A 80 -12.32 13.08 1.93
CA ALA A 80 -12.44 14.50 2.28
C ALA A 80 -11.22 15.05 3.01
N SER A 81 -10.55 14.22 3.81
CA SER A 81 -9.39 14.62 4.61
C SER A 81 -8.05 14.28 3.95
N LEU A 82 -8.06 13.75 2.74
CA LEU A 82 -6.83 13.41 2.01
C LEU A 82 -6.20 14.69 1.46
N HIS A 83 -5.00 15.00 1.92
CA HIS A 83 -4.24 16.17 1.51
C HIS A 83 -2.74 15.86 1.46
N PRO A 84 -1.92 16.66 0.73
CA PRO A 84 -0.48 16.53 0.80
C PRO A 84 0.02 16.73 2.24
N PHE A 85 1.11 16.04 2.60
CA PHE A 85 1.71 16.23 3.92
C PHE A 85 2.18 17.68 4.05
N ARG A 86 1.79 18.32 5.14
CA ARG A 86 2.21 19.69 5.47
C ARG A 86 3.43 19.62 6.35
N GLU A 87 4.55 20.17 5.85
CA GLU A 87 5.77 20.25 6.63
C GLU A 87 5.58 21.13 7.85
N PHE A 88 6.15 20.71 8.95
CA PHE A 88 6.16 21.53 10.18
C PHE A 88 7.44 21.29 10.95
N GLY A 89 7.80 22.26 11.79
CA GLY A 89 9.00 22.16 12.61
C GLY A 89 9.05 23.19 13.69
N VAL A 90 9.84 22.87 14.73
CA VAL A 90 10.11 23.73 15.89
C VAL A 90 11.57 23.58 16.25
N ASP A 91 12.26 24.71 16.53
CA ASP A 91 13.64 24.74 17.04
C ASP A 91 14.64 23.92 16.21
N GLY A 92 14.62 24.09 14.88
CA GLY A 92 15.54 23.41 13.97
C GLY A 92 15.20 21.93 13.69
N ARG A 93 14.15 21.41 14.30
CA ARG A 93 13.62 20.07 14.01
C ARG A 93 12.48 20.19 13.02
N ARG A 94 12.57 19.49 11.90
CA ARG A 94 11.55 19.57 10.85
C ARG A 94 11.05 18.19 10.45
N ALA A 95 9.73 18.07 10.34
CA ALA A 95 9.09 16.95 9.66
C ALA A 95 8.90 17.35 8.19
N VAL A 96 9.69 16.73 7.31
CA VAL A 96 9.70 17.06 5.88
C VAL A 96 8.74 16.17 5.11
N ALA A 97 8.17 16.71 4.02
CA ALA A 97 7.45 15.93 3.04
C ALA A 97 8.44 15.30 2.05
N THR A 98 8.35 13.98 1.89
CA THR A 98 9.15 13.26 0.91
C THR A 98 8.27 12.72 -0.22
N PRO A 99 8.79 12.57 -1.45
CA PRO A 99 8.01 11.99 -2.54
C PRO A 99 7.52 10.59 -2.20
N GLY A 100 6.30 10.27 -2.64
CA GLY A 100 5.72 8.96 -2.49
C GLY A 100 4.27 8.97 -2.95
N ASP A 101 3.91 8.06 -3.83
CA ASP A 101 2.57 7.97 -4.39
C ASP A 101 1.81 6.79 -3.81
N ILE A 102 2.50 5.68 -3.57
CA ILE A 102 1.92 4.45 -3.04
C ILE A 102 2.79 3.96 -1.89
N LEU A 103 2.15 3.58 -0.80
CA LEU A 103 2.79 2.95 0.34
C LEU A 103 2.24 1.55 0.51
N LEU A 104 3.13 0.55 0.56
CA LEU A 104 2.79 -0.79 0.99
C LEU A 104 3.31 -1.00 2.42
N HIS A 105 2.43 -1.40 3.31
CA HIS A 105 2.78 -1.85 4.66
C HIS A 105 2.55 -3.35 4.74
N ILE A 106 3.62 -4.10 4.61
CA ILE A 106 3.63 -5.56 4.70
C ILE A 106 4.05 -5.95 6.10
N ARG A 107 3.30 -6.82 6.75
CA ARG A 107 3.61 -7.28 8.10
C ARG A 107 3.23 -8.74 8.29
N ALA A 108 3.99 -9.43 9.11
CA ALA A 108 3.80 -10.82 9.47
C ALA A 108 4.56 -11.14 10.76
N ASP A 109 4.30 -12.31 11.33
CA ASP A 109 5.06 -12.79 12.49
C ASP A 109 6.48 -13.26 12.11
N GLN A 110 6.73 -13.48 10.82
CA GLN A 110 8.02 -13.93 10.28
C GLN A 110 8.45 -13.01 9.12
N MET A 111 9.72 -12.60 9.15
CA MET A 111 10.26 -11.70 8.11
C MET A 111 10.34 -12.39 6.74
N ASP A 112 10.53 -13.68 6.67
CA ASP A 112 10.57 -14.42 5.41
C ASP A 112 9.25 -14.32 4.63
N LEU A 113 8.11 -14.30 5.31
CA LEU A 113 6.80 -14.05 4.68
C LEU A 113 6.70 -12.64 4.12
N CYS A 114 7.16 -11.64 4.89
CA CYS A 114 7.21 -10.26 4.42
C CYS A 114 8.10 -10.12 3.19
N PHE A 115 9.27 -10.72 3.22
CA PHE A 115 10.25 -10.68 2.13
C PHE A 115 9.72 -11.35 0.87
N GLU A 116 9.10 -12.52 0.99
CA GLU A 116 8.53 -13.24 -0.15
C GLU A 116 7.42 -12.43 -0.82
N LEU A 117 6.50 -11.86 -0.04
CA LEU A 117 5.44 -11.02 -0.58
C LEU A 117 6.02 -9.75 -1.24
N ALA A 118 6.96 -9.08 -0.58
CA ALA A 118 7.61 -7.90 -1.12
C ALA A 118 8.28 -8.20 -2.47
N THR A 119 8.98 -9.32 -2.57
CA THR A 119 9.63 -9.76 -3.80
C THR A 119 8.62 -9.98 -4.93
N GLN A 120 7.50 -10.65 -4.65
CA GLN A 120 6.46 -10.88 -5.64
C GLN A 120 5.77 -9.58 -6.09
N LEU A 121 5.49 -8.69 -5.15
CA LEU A 121 4.86 -7.41 -5.47
C LEU A 121 5.76 -6.53 -6.33
N VAL A 122 7.05 -6.45 -6.03
CA VAL A 122 8.01 -5.67 -6.82
C VAL A 122 8.22 -6.30 -8.20
N SER A 123 8.27 -7.61 -8.29
CA SER A 123 8.45 -8.32 -9.57
C SER A 123 7.24 -8.19 -10.50
N ALA A 124 6.05 -7.93 -9.95
CA ALA A 124 4.83 -7.75 -10.72
C ALA A 124 4.68 -6.34 -11.32
N LEU A 125 5.54 -5.40 -10.94
CA LEU A 125 5.61 -4.08 -11.54
C LEU A 125 6.60 -4.09 -12.73
#